data_8e2da95d3adfb3193c36a79581a18bd4
#
_entry.id   8e2da95d3adfb3193c36a79581a18bd4
#
_cell.length_a   1.000
_cell.length_b   1.000
_cell.length_c   1.000
_cell.angle_alpha   90.00
_cell.angle_beta   90.00
_cell.angle_gamma   90.00
#
_symmetry.space_group_name_H-M   'P 1'
#
loop_
_entity.id
_entity.type
_entity.pdbx_description
1 polymer ?
#
loop_
_entity_poly.entity_id
_entity_poly.type
_entity_poly.pdbx_seq_one_letter_code
_entity_poly.pdbx_strand_id
1 'polypeptide(L)'
;MGEMHAKKISKVVEMAERSKVPIVGIWDGGGQRAQDGIASLGGTGELLDRLVQCSGRIPMISLVLGPVVGVSALGASLADFTILGNDHGQLFMSSPLETPECISGEVDAAGLGGATLHASRSGIACLIADDEEEACALAADILGFLPDNNLSSPPIELTADEPDRLNPDLTTLVPDNPNRPYDMVKVIEEIVDDGIFMELFNSYAENIVIGFARLDGKTIGVVANQPKVLAGCLDIDASIKAARFIRTCDAFNIPLVTFEDVPGFLPGVVQEWGGIIRHGAKLLFAYAEATVPKMTLVTRKAYGGAYLAMSCKHLQSDYNIAWPTAELAVMGAEGAVNIIHRREIAAADDDKKEETRLQLVEEYKSKFGDPYVAARNGWLDDVIEPEESRMRLIRALRILSSKREWSPPKKHGNIPL
;
A
#
# COMPACT_ATOMS: atom_id res chain seq x y z
N MET A 1 22.79 -15.63 17.44
CA MET A 1 23.45 -15.96 16.16
C MET A 1 24.96 -15.86 16.33
N GLY A 2 25.76 -16.87 15.91
CA GLY A 2 27.21 -16.83 15.90
C GLY A 2 27.75 -16.68 14.48
N GLU A 3 29.08 -16.44 14.34
CA GLU A 3 29.72 -16.20 13.03
C GLU A 3 29.44 -17.31 12.02
N MET A 4 29.70 -18.57 12.38
CA MET A 4 29.51 -19.70 11.48
C MET A 4 28.05 -19.97 11.13
N HIS A 5 27.11 -19.67 12.04
CA HIS A 5 25.69 -19.73 11.79
C HIS A 5 25.30 -18.71 10.71
N ALA A 6 25.69 -17.45 10.90
CA ALA A 6 25.43 -16.38 9.92
C ALA A 6 26.03 -16.71 8.54
N LYS A 7 27.28 -17.23 8.47
CA LYS A 7 27.92 -17.67 7.22
C LYS A 7 27.15 -18.79 6.52
N LYS A 8 26.57 -19.74 7.27
CA LYS A 8 25.72 -20.78 6.66
C LYS A 8 24.46 -20.20 6.03
N ILE A 9 23.79 -19.28 6.74
CA ILE A 9 22.61 -18.59 6.20
C ILE A 9 22.99 -17.77 4.97
N SER A 10 24.05 -16.98 5.03
CA SER A 10 24.57 -16.20 3.88
C SER A 10 24.80 -17.06 2.64
N LYS A 11 25.31 -18.28 2.82
CA LYS A 11 25.50 -19.21 1.70
C LYS A 11 24.16 -19.65 1.09
N VAL A 12 23.12 -19.89 1.89
CA VAL A 12 21.78 -20.23 1.38
C VAL A 12 21.17 -19.05 0.62
N VAL A 13 21.28 -17.83 1.17
CA VAL A 13 20.84 -16.60 0.50
C VAL A 13 21.54 -16.42 -0.85
N GLU A 14 22.87 -16.62 -0.90
CA GLU A 14 23.64 -16.58 -2.15
C GLU A 14 23.17 -17.64 -3.16
N MET A 15 22.84 -18.84 -2.70
CA MET A 15 22.30 -19.88 -3.57
C MET A 15 20.94 -19.50 -4.15
N ALA A 16 20.03 -18.96 -3.35
CA ALA A 16 18.72 -18.47 -3.79
C ALA A 16 18.87 -17.37 -4.84
N GLU A 17 19.74 -16.37 -4.58
CA GLU A 17 20.03 -15.28 -5.51
C GLU A 17 20.58 -15.79 -6.85
N ARG A 18 21.55 -16.72 -6.83
CA ARG A 18 22.12 -17.31 -8.05
C ARG A 18 21.13 -18.16 -8.82
N SER A 19 20.26 -18.88 -8.10
CA SER A 19 19.21 -19.69 -8.71
C SER A 19 18.00 -18.86 -9.13
N LYS A 20 17.94 -17.58 -8.72
CA LYS A 20 16.84 -16.65 -8.99
C LYS A 20 15.48 -17.18 -8.50
N VAL A 21 15.47 -17.67 -7.27
CA VAL A 21 14.27 -18.19 -6.60
C VAL A 21 14.00 -17.42 -5.31
N PRO A 22 12.74 -17.33 -4.88
CA PRO A 22 12.39 -16.71 -3.61
C PRO A 22 13.10 -17.34 -2.41
N ILE A 23 13.23 -16.58 -1.32
CA ILE A 23 13.74 -17.09 -0.06
C ILE A 23 12.75 -16.83 1.08
N VAL A 24 12.47 -17.86 1.88
CA VAL A 24 11.68 -17.74 3.12
C VAL A 24 12.63 -17.98 4.28
N GLY A 25 12.79 -16.96 5.15
CA GLY A 25 13.62 -17.03 6.35
C GLY A 25 12.76 -17.26 7.58
N ILE A 26 13.03 -18.33 8.33
CA ILE A 26 12.39 -18.57 9.63
C ILE A 26 13.31 -18.01 10.71
N TRP A 27 12.78 -17.10 11.52
CA TRP A 27 13.52 -16.38 12.55
C TRP A 27 13.03 -16.77 13.95
N ASP A 28 13.95 -17.33 14.72
CA ASP A 28 13.80 -17.66 16.13
C ASP A 28 15.18 -17.62 16.78
N GLY A 29 15.43 -16.67 17.67
CA GLY A 29 16.72 -16.57 18.32
C GLY A 29 16.99 -15.27 19.07
N GLY A 30 17.54 -15.41 20.27
CA GLY A 30 17.80 -14.33 21.23
C GLY A 30 18.96 -13.37 20.88
N GLY A 31 19.25 -13.15 19.61
CA GLY A 31 20.25 -12.16 19.20
C GLY A 31 21.66 -12.72 18.98
N GLN A 32 22.68 -11.89 19.14
CA GLN A 32 24.07 -12.23 18.84
C GLN A 32 24.70 -13.05 19.97
N ARG A 33 25.51 -14.04 19.59
CA ARG A 33 26.22 -14.88 20.56
C ARG A 33 27.38 -14.12 21.16
N ALA A 34 27.23 -13.70 22.40
CA ALA A 34 28.22 -12.90 23.11
C ALA A 34 29.60 -13.59 23.26
N GLN A 35 29.61 -14.93 23.33
CA GLN A 35 30.81 -15.73 23.44
C GLN A 35 31.69 -15.67 22.17
N ASP A 36 31.11 -15.36 21.02
CA ASP A 36 31.85 -15.20 19.77
C ASP A 36 32.41 -13.76 19.61
N GLY A 37 32.07 -12.85 20.54
CA GLY A 37 32.50 -11.46 20.49
C GLY A 37 32.16 -10.76 19.19
N ILE A 38 33.07 -9.93 18.68
CA ILE A 38 32.89 -9.15 17.45
C ILE A 38 32.71 -10.02 16.19
N ALA A 39 33.17 -11.27 16.19
CA ALA A 39 33.01 -12.17 15.07
C ALA A 39 31.54 -12.52 14.79
N SER A 40 30.70 -12.59 15.84
CA SER A 40 29.26 -12.75 15.73
C SER A 40 28.62 -11.59 14.96
N LEU A 41 29.02 -10.36 15.24
CA LEU A 41 28.56 -9.17 14.52
C LEU A 41 29.09 -9.14 13.08
N GLY A 42 30.36 -9.50 12.87
CA GLY A 42 30.96 -9.56 11.54
C GLY A 42 30.21 -10.51 10.62
N GLY A 43 29.97 -11.74 11.06
CA GLY A 43 29.19 -12.71 10.27
C GLY A 43 27.75 -12.25 10.00
N THR A 44 27.11 -11.61 10.99
CA THR A 44 25.75 -11.06 10.77
C THR A 44 25.77 -9.88 9.80
N GLY A 45 26.79 -9.00 9.86
CA GLY A 45 26.94 -7.91 8.90
C GLY A 45 27.05 -8.41 7.45
N GLU A 46 27.84 -9.49 7.22
CA GLU A 46 27.91 -10.14 5.91
C GLU A 46 26.55 -10.70 5.46
N LEU A 47 25.76 -11.26 6.36
CA LEU A 47 24.40 -11.71 6.06
C LEU A 47 23.48 -10.56 5.68
N LEU A 48 23.49 -9.45 6.44
CA LEU A 48 22.68 -8.27 6.15
C LEU A 48 23.02 -7.66 4.77
N ASP A 49 24.32 -7.58 4.44
CA ASP A 49 24.73 -7.13 3.12
C ASP A 49 24.16 -8.02 2.00
N ARG A 50 24.18 -9.34 2.18
CA ARG A 50 23.59 -10.29 1.22
C ARG A 50 22.09 -10.09 1.08
N LEU A 51 21.34 -9.90 2.17
CA LEU A 51 19.90 -9.62 2.12
C LEU A 51 19.62 -8.32 1.34
N VAL A 52 20.40 -7.27 1.60
CA VAL A 52 20.28 -6.01 0.84
C VAL A 52 20.55 -6.21 -0.65
N GLN A 53 21.55 -7.02 -1.03
CA GLN A 53 21.82 -7.34 -2.43
C GLN A 53 20.69 -8.13 -3.12
N CYS A 54 19.92 -8.92 -2.36
CA CYS A 54 18.77 -9.66 -2.85
C CYS A 54 17.52 -8.78 -3.02
N SER A 55 17.44 -7.65 -2.33
CA SER A 55 16.28 -6.76 -2.34
C SER A 55 15.91 -6.31 -3.76
N GLY A 56 14.64 -6.51 -4.14
CA GLY A 56 14.14 -6.22 -5.48
C GLY A 56 14.68 -7.13 -6.59
N ARG A 57 15.39 -8.21 -6.25
CA ARG A 57 15.91 -9.20 -7.22
C ARG A 57 15.21 -10.54 -7.09
N ILE A 58 15.00 -11.00 -5.88
CA ILE A 58 14.21 -12.18 -5.53
C ILE A 58 13.27 -11.84 -4.38
N PRO A 59 12.05 -12.37 -4.36
CA PRO A 59 11.14 -12.18 -3.22
C PRO A 59 11.73 -12.74 -1.93
N MET A 60 11.60 -11.97 -0.85
CA MET A 60 12.06 -12.35 0.48
C MET A 60 10.92 -12.29 1.48
N ILE A 61 10.65 -13.40 2.17
CA ILE A 61 9.63 -13.49 3.23
C ILE A 61 10.30 -13.87 4.54
N SER A 62 9.97 -13.15 5.62
CA SER A 62 10.38 -13.47 6.98
C SER A 62 9.22 -14.03 7.79
N LEU A 63 9.39 -15.22 8.36
CA LEU A 63 8.51 -15.81 9.35
C LEU A 63 9.17 -15.67 10.73
N VAL A 64 8.61 -14.84 11.58
CA VAL A 64 9.10 -14.61 12.96
C VAL A 64 8.27 -15.48 13.90
N LEU A 65 8.81 -16.64 14.25
CA LEU A 65 8.11 -17.67 15.02
C LEU A 65 8.59 -17.80 16.48
N GLY A 66 9.55 -16.97 16.85
CA GLY A 66 10.09 -16.85 18.21
C GLY A 66 10.62 -15.46 18.46
N PRO A 67 11.27 -15.21 19.61
CA PRO A 67 11.87 -13.91 19.92
C PRO A 67 13.12 -13.68 19.05
N VAL A 68 13.17 -12.53 18.40
CA VAL A 68 14.31 -12.09 17.58
C VAL A 68 14.80 -10.73 18.07
N VAL A 69 16.06 -10.67 18.47
CA VAL A 69 16.62 -9.52 19.20
C VAL A 69 17.79 -8.87 18.46
N GLY A 70 17.85 -7.55 18.52
CA GLY A 70 19.00 -6.75 18.06
C GLY A 70 19.16 -6.76 16.55
N VAL A 71 20.39 -6.95 16.08
CA VAL A 71 20.73 -6.90 14.65
C VAL A 71 20.00 -7.98 13.83
N SER A 72 19.64 -9.10 14.45
CA SER A 72 18.84 -10.14 13.78
C SER A 72 17.42 -9.66 13.47
N ALA A 73 16.83 -8.82 14.34
CA ALA A 73 15.51 -8.21 14.08
C ALA A 73 15.56 -7.25 12.89
N LEU A 74 16.67 -6.50 12.72
CA LEU A 74 16.86 -5.70 11.51
C LEU A 74 16.91 -6.60 10.25
N GLY A 75 17.59 -7.76 10.35
CA GLY A 75 17.65 -8.73 9.25
C GLY A 75 16.26 -9.25 8.85
N ALA A 76 15.43 -9.58 9.82
CA ALA A 76 14.06 -10.02 9.56
C ALA A 76 13.23 -8.96 8.84
N SER A 77 13.40 -7.67 9.20
CA SER A 77 12.65 -6.56 8.61
C SER A 77 13.16 -6.07 7.25
N LEU A 78 14.29 -6.61 6.75
CA LEU A 78 14.77 -6.37 5.39
C LEU A 78 13.97 -7.13 4.32
N ALA A 79 13.19 -8.14 4.71
CA ALA A 79 12.33 -8.88 3.80
C ALA A 79 11.23 -7.98 3.20
N ASP A 80 10.68 -8.41 2.06
CA ASP A 80 9.56 -7.72 1.41
C ASP A 80 8.28 -7.88 2.24
N PHE A 81 8.09 -9.05 2.85
CA PHE A 81 6.95 -9.38 3.71
C PHE A 81 7.43 -10.05 5.00
N THR A 82 6.83 -9.66 6.12
CA THR A 82 7.14 -10.22 7.44
C THR A 82 5.86 -10.72 8.09
N ILE A 83 5.80 -12.02 8.39
CA ILE A 83 4.69 -12.68 9.08
C ILE A 83 5.15 -12.99 10.50
N LEU A 84 4.37 -12.59 11.49
CA LEU A 84 4.65 -12.88 12.90
C LEU A 84 3.68 -13.94 13.45
N GLY A 85 4.23 -14.92 14.16
CA GLY A 85 3.42 -15.85 14.96
C GLY A 85 2.78 -15.11 16.14
N ASN A 86 1.48 -15.30 16.34
CA ASN A 86 0.67 -14.56 17.31
C ASN A 86 1.21 -14.66 18.74
N ASP A 87 1.48 -15.88 19.20
CA ASP A 87 1.83 -16.14 20.60
C ASP A 87 3.33 -15.97 20.90
N HIS A 88 4.21 -16.25 19.94
CA HIS A 88 5.64 -16.39 20.18
C HIS A 88 6.50 -15.46 19.31
N GLY A 89 5.96 -14.96 18.19
CA GLY A 89 6.66 -14.05 17.29
C GLY A 89 6.91 -12.68 17.93
N GLN A 90 8.17 -12.33 18.16
CA GLN A 90 8.56 -11.08 18.81
C GLN A 90 9.78 -10.48 18.13
N LEU A 91 9.76 -9.17 17.91
CA LEU A 91 10.89 -8.41 17.37
C LEU A 91 11.28 -7.28 18.33
N PHE A 92 12.57 -7.23 18.71
CA PHE A 92 13.10 -6.20 19.59
C PHE A 92 14.45 -5.69 19.09
N MET A 93 14.72 -4.39 19.25
CA MET A 93 16.10 -3.90 19.23
C MET A 93 16.84 -4.26 20.52
N SER A 94 16.14 -4.13 21.66
CA SER A 94 16.63 -4.53 22.98
C SER A 94 15.53 -5.25 23.71
N SER A 95 15.78 -6.48 24.13
CA SER A 95 14.81 -7.30 24.87
C SER A 95 14.50 -6.68 26.23
N PRO A 96 13.27 -6.80 26.74
CA PRO A 96 12.93 -6.43 28.11
C PRO A 96 13.83 -7.09 29.16
N LEU A 97 14.35 -8.28 28.88
CA LEU A 97 15.27 -9.00 29.75
C LEU A 97 16.68 -8.40 29.79
N GLU A 98 17.11 -7.74 28.71
CA GLU A 98 18.45 -7.15 28.58
C GLU A 98 18.49 -5.72 29.10
N THR A 99 17.40 -4.99 29.00
CA THR A 99 17.33 -3.57 29.36
C THR A 99 16.06 -3.22 30.16
N PRO A 100 15.81 -3.91 31.30
CA PRO A 100 14.60 -3.65 32.09
C PRO A 100 14.51 -2.20 32.60
N GLU A 101 15.66 -1.54 32.81
CA GLU A 101 15.74 -0.17 33.27
C GLU A 101 15.31 0.89 32.23
N CYS A 102 15.39 0.55 30.96
CA CYS A 102 14.99 1.44 29.86
C CYS A 102 13.48 1.37 29.54
N ILE A 103 12.79 0.37 30.09
CA ILE A 103 11.36 0.17 29.89
C ILE A 103 10.62 0.82 31.04
N SER A 104 10.22 2.07 30.86
CA SER A 104 9.40 2.77 31.85
C SER A 104 7.95 2.31 31.72
N GLY A 105 7.47 1.55 32.70
CA GLY A 105 6.07 1.13 32.82
C GLY A 105 5.89 -0.39 32.89
N GLU A 106 4.65 -0.81 33.11
CA GLU A 106 4.21 -2.21 33.15
C GLU A 106 3.97 -2.73 31.74
N VAL A 107 5.00 -2.75 30.89
CA VAL A 107 4.89 -3.32 29.51
C VAL A 107 5.60 -4.66 29.52
N ASP A 108 4.86 -5.72 29.22
CA ASP A 108 5.41 -7.05 29.00
C ASP A 108 6.10 -7.18 27.63
N ALA A 109 6.71 -8.33 27.35
CA ALA A 109 7.39 -8.58 26.10
C ALA A 109 6.44 -8.52 24.88
N ALA A 110 5.20 -9.01 25.02
CA ALA A 110 4.21 -8.98 23.96
C ALA A 110 3.77 -7.52 23.65
N GLY A 111 3.55 -6.72 24.70
CA GLY A 111 3.21 -5.30 24.54
C GLY A 111 4.35 -4.45 23.99
N LEU A 112 5.62 -4.87 24.17
CA LEU A 112 6.79 -4.13 23.66
C LEU A 112 7.13 -4.49 22.20
N GLY A 113 7.02 -5.75 21.82
CA GLY A 113 7.48 -6.21 20.49
C GLY A 113 6.77 -7.46 19.96
N GLY A 114 5.56 -7.73 20.43
CA GLY A 114 4.75 -8.84 19.94
C GLY A 114 4.05 -8.58 18.61
N ALA A 115 3.41 -9.60 18.08
CA ALA A 115 2.77 -9.60 16.77
C ALA A 115 1.73 -8.48 16.61
N THR A 116 0.82 -8.33 17.56
CA THR A 116 -0.23 -7.30 17.52
C THR A 116 0.32 -5.88 17.47
N LEU A 117 1.40 -5.59 18.23
CA LEU A 117 2.06 -4.28 18.19
C LEU A 117 2.67 -4.01 16.81
N HIS A 118 3.38 -4.99 16.27
CA HIS A 118 4.04 -4.85 14.98
C HIS A 118 3.07 -4.82 13.80
N ALA A 119 1.90 -5.44 13.94
CA ALA A 119 0.84 -5.38 12.93
C ALA A 119 0.00 -4.10 12.99
N SER A 120 -0.13 -3.45 14.18
CA SER A 120 -1.05 -2.30 14.30
C SER A 120 -0.36 -0.94 14.46
N ARG A 121 0.90 -0.90 14.97
CA ARG A 121 1.58 0.36 15.27
C ARG A 121 2.87 0.57 14.49
N SER A 122 3.75 -0.43 14.44
CA SER A 122 5.04 -0.25 13.75
C SER A 122 4.97 -0.56 12.25
N GLY A 123 3.94 -1.27 11.78
CA GLY A 123 3.78 -1.64 10.38
C GLY A 123 4.90 -2.58 9.87
N ILE A 124 5.50 -3.40 10.73
CA ILE A 124 6.50 -4.40 10.34
C ILE A 124 5.81 -5.69 9.90
N ALA A 125 4.82 -6.16 10.68
CA ALA A 125 4.10 -7.37 10.35
C ALA A 125 3.03 -7.10 9.30
N CYS A 126 3.15 -7.76 8.14
CA CYS A 126 2.12 -7.68 7.11
C CYS A 126 0.93 -8.60 7.40
N LEU A 127 1.17 -9.70 8.09
CA LEU A 127 0.18 -10.68 8.53
C LEU A 127 0.58 -11.25 9.90
N ILE A 128 -0.40 -11.75 10.64
CA ILE A 128 -0.21 -12.52 11.87
C ILE A 128 -0.71 -13.94 11.59
N ALA A 129 0.03 -14.94 12.04
CA ALA A 129 -0.32 -16.35 11.96
C ALA A 129 -0.61 -16.90 13.37
N ASP A 130 -1.63 -17.72 13.52
CA ASP A 130 -1.96 -18.32 14.80
C ASP A 130 -0.93 -19.39 15.22
N ASP A 131 -0.33 -20.09 14.25
CA ASP A 131 0.72 -21.08 14.48
C ASP A 131 1.75 -21.13 13.33
N GLU A 132 2.73 -22.04 13.43
CA GLU A 132 3.80 -22.20 12.44
C GLU A 132 3.29 -22.78 11.11
N GLU A 133 2.24 -23.60 11.14
CA GLU A 133 1.66 -24.19 9.93
C GLU A 133 0.93 -23.11 9.11
N GLU A 134 0.15 -22.29 9.78
CA GLU A 134 -0.52 -21.14 9.15
C GLU A 134 0.50 -20.11 8.64
N ALA A 135 1.59 -19.84 9.38
CA ALA A 135 2.64 -18.96 8.91
C ALA A 135 3.26 -19.44 7.60
N CYS A 136 3.48 -20.75 7.47
CA CYS A 136 3.97 -21.36 6.23
C CYS A 136 2.93 -21.30 5.11
N ALA A 137 1.65 -21.50 5.41
CA ALA A 137 0.56 -21.40 4.45
C ALA A 137 0.42 -19.97 3.91
N LEU A 138 0.40 -18.96 4.79
CA LEU A 138 0.36 -17.54 4.41
C LEU A 138 1.57 -17.13 3.56
N ALA A 139 2.76 -17.65 3.86
CA ALA A 139 3.94 -17.40 3.02
C ALA A 139 3.79 -18.04 1.62
N ALA A 140 3.21 -19.24 1.54
CA ALA A 140 2.93 -19.90 0.27
C ALA A 140 1.88 -19.13 -0.55
N ASP A 141 0.84 -18.60 0.11
CA ASP A 141 -0.20 -17.78 -0.52
C ASP A 141 0.40 -16.49 -1.10
N ILE A 142 1.27 -15.79 -0.35
CA ILE A 142 1.99 -14.61 -0.87
C ILE A 142 2.84 -15.00 -2.09
N LEU A 143 3.60 -16.09 -2.01
CA LEU A 143 4.41 -16.58 -3.13
C LEU A 143 3.57 -16.94 -4.35
N GLY A 144 2.32 -17.35 -4.16
CA GLY A 144 1.36 -17.62 -5.23
C GLY A 144 1.00 -16.38 -6.09
N PHE A 145 1.25 -15.17 -5.59
CA PHE A 145 1.08 -13.92 -6.33
C PHE A 145 2.39 -13.38 -6.92
N LEU A 146 3.55 -13.80 -6.42
CA LEU A 146 4.85 -13.25 -6.77
C LEU A 146 5.55 -14.08 -7.88
N PRO A 147 6.35 -13.44 -8.75
CA PRO A 147 7.23 -14.18 -9.65
C PRO A 147 8.41 -14.75 -8.88
N ASP A 148 9.13 -15.71 -9.46
CA ASP A 148 10.36 -16.25 -8.86
C ASP A 148 11.43 -15.17 -8.66
N ASN A 149 11.48 -14.17 -9.52
CA ASN A 149 12.47 -13.10 -9.48
C ASN A 149 12.03 -11.89 -10.33
N ASN A 150 12.76 -10.79 -10.24
CA ASN A 150 12.49 -9.53 -10.95
C ASN A 150 12.57 -9.58 -12.48
N LEU A 151 13.06 -10.68 -13.06
CA LEU A 151 13.14 -10.87 -14.53
C LEU A 151 11.98 -11.72 -15.06
N SER A 152 11.22 -12.33 -14.16
CA SER A 152 10.05 -13.16 -14.47
C SER A 152 8.76 -12.35 -14.37
N SER A 153 7.74 -12.79 -15.06
CA SER A 153 6.38 -12.26 -14.87
C SER A 153 5.70 -12.97 -13.69
N PRO A 154 4.77 -12.31 -12.99
CA PRO A 154 3.94 -12.97 -11.98
C PRO A 154 3.21 -14.20 -12.55
N PRO A 155 2.89 -15.19 -11.72
CA PRO A 155 2.16 -16.37 -12.16
C PRO A 155 0.76 -16.00 -12.65
N ILE A 156 0.24 -16.79 -13.58
CA ILE A 156 -1.14 -16.69 -14.08
C ILE A 156 -1.90 -17.88 -13.52
N GLU A 157 -3.04 -17.62 -12.87
CA GLU A 157 -3.95 -18.64 -12.38
C GLU A 157 -5.23 -18.63 -13.22
N LEU A 158 -5.67 -19.79 -13.66
CA LEU A 158 -6.88 -19.90 -14.44
C LEU A 158 -8.11 -19.69 -13.55
N THR A 159 -9.00 -18.80 -13.97
CA THR A 159 -10.28 -18.55 -13.33
C THR A 159 -11.43 -18.89 -14.25
N ALA A 160 -12.57 -19.28 -13.69
CA ALA A 160 -13.84 -19.43 -14.39
C ALA A 160 -14.67 -18.14 -14.36
N ASP A 161 -14.21 -17.11 -13.65
CA ASP A 161 -14.90 -15.83 -13.54
C ASP A 161 -14.79 -15.04 -14.86
N GLU A 162 -15.92 -14.83 -15.52
CA GLU A 162 -15.98 -14.23 -16.85
C GLU A 162 -15.35 -12.83 -16.88
N PRO A 163 -14.46 -12.53 -17.85
CA PRO A 163 -13.77 -11.24 -17.94
C PRO A 163 -14.71 -10.05 -18.21
N ASP A 164 -15.84 -10.29 -18.81
CA ASP A 164 -16.85 -9.29 -19.18
C ASP A 164 -18.08 -9.33 -18.27
N ARG A 165 -18.01 -10.03 -17.14
CA ARG A 165 -19.02 -10.01 -16.10
C ARG A 165 -19.29 -8.58 -15.64
N LEU A 166 -20.55 -8.18 -15.67
CA LEU A 166 -21.03 -6.91 -15.10
C LEU A 166 -21.31 -7.07 -13.59
N ASN A 167 -21.07 -6.02 -12.83
CA ASN A 167 -21.25 -6.00 -11.37
C ASN A 167 -22.30 -4.96 -10.96
N PRO A 168 -23.60 -5.25 -11.09
CA PRO A 168 -24.66 -4.27 -10.77
C PRO A 168 -24.64 -3.82 -9.29
N ASP A 169 -24.15 -4.65 -8.38
CA ASP A 169 -24.06 -4.32 -6.95
C ASP A 169 -23.13 -3.13 -6.67
N LEU A 170 -22.14 -2.87 -7.52
CA LEU A 170 -21.25 -1.70 -7.40
C LEU A 170 -22.02 -0.37 -7.41
N THR A 171 -23.16 -0.31 -8.10
CA THR A 171 -24.00 0.90 -8.15
C THR A 171 -24.57 1.27 -6.79
N THR A 172 -24.75 0.29 -5.88
CA THR A 172 -25.33 0.50 -4.55
C THR A 172 -24.32 0.47 -3.42
N LEU A 173 -23.13 -0.14 -3.64
CA LEU A 173 -22.07 -0.25 -2.63
C LEU A 173 -21.49 1.12 -2.26
N VAL A 174 -21.34 2.02 -3.22
CA VAL A 174 -20.85 3.37 -2.97
C VAL A 174 -22.03 4.32 -2.87
N PRO A 175 -22.27 4.92 -1.69
CA PRO A 175 -23.39 5.83 -1.47
C PRO A 175 -23.25 7.13 -2.27
N ASP A 176 -24.35 7.64 -2.82
CA ASP A 176 -24.40 8.96 -3.48
C ASP A 176 -24.04 10.10 -2.50
N ASN A 177 -24.39 9.95 -1.22
CA ASN A 177 -24.02 10.94 -0.23
C ASN A 177 -22.50 10.88 0.07
N PRO A 178 -21.75 11.93 -0.28
CA PRO A 178 -20.29 11.95 -0.15
C PRO A 178 -19.78 11.86 1.29
N ASN A 179 -20.65 12.09 2.28
CA ASN A 179 -20.30 12.01 3.70
C ASN A 179 -20.63 10.65 4.33
N ARG A 180 -21.28 9.75 3.59
CA ARG A 180 -21.58 8.41 4.08
C ARG A 180 -20.38 7.48 3.81
N PRO A 181 -19.80 6.86 4.86
CA PRO A 181 -18.70 5.91 4.68
C PRO A 181 -19.20 4.61 4.04
N TYR A 182 -18.31 3.92 3.36
CA TYR A 182 -18.50 2.57 2.84
C TYR A 182 -17.17 1.81 2.93
N ASP A 183 -17.22 0.50 2.74
CA ASP A 183 -16.05 -0.37 2.78
C ASP A 183 -15.50 -0.59 1.38
N MET A 184 -14.29 -0.05 1.10
CA MET A 184 -13.66 -0.18 -0.21
C MET A 184 -13.23 -1.62 -0.50
N VAL A 185 -12.98 -2.44 0.53
CA VAL A 185 -12.64 -3.87 0.32
C VAL A 185 -13.75 -4.58 -0.43
N LYS A 186 -15.02 -4.29 -0.11
CA LYS A 186 -16.17 -4.88 -0.82
C LYS A 186 -16.22 -4.47 -2.30
N VAL A 187 -15.83 -3.24 -2.62
CA VAL A 187 -15.74 -2.77 -4.02
C VAL A 187 -14.64 -3.54 -4.75
N ILE A 188 -13.51 -3.77 -4.10
CA ILE A 188 -12.40 -4.55 -4.66
C ILE A 188 -12.84 -5.99 -4.90
N GLU A 189 -13.45 -6.66 -3.90
CA GLU A 189 -13.92 -8.04 -3.98
C GLU A 189 -14.93 -8.25 -5.12
N GLU A 190 -15.83 -7.29 -5.37
CA GLU A 190 -16.76 -7.35 -6.50
C GLU A 190 -16.06 -7.29 -7.87
N ILE A 191 -14.92 -6.66 -7.98
CA ILE A 191 -14.22 -6.42 -9.25
C ILE A 191 -13.22 -7.52 -9.58
N VAL A 192 -12.51 -8.06 -8.57
CA VAL A 192 -11.43 -9.03 -8.77
C VAL A 192 -11.95 -10.43 -9.06
N ASP A 193 -11.07 -11.32 -9.53
CA ASP A 193 -11.41 -12.70 -9.84
C ASP A 193 -11.89 -13.44 -8.59
N ASP A 194 -13.05 -14.10 -8.71
CA ASP A 194 -13.66 -14.94 -7.68
C ASP A 194 -13.86 -14.22 -6.31
N GLY A 195 -13.77 -12.89 -6.27
CA GLY A 195 -13.84 -12.10 -5.06
C GLY A 195 -12.63 -12.27 -4.14
N ILE A 196 -11.53 -12.84 -4.63
CA ILE A 196 -10.36 -13.15 -3.81
C ILE A 196 -9.42 -11.95 -3.74
N PHE A 197 -9.34 -11.35 -2.55
CA PHE A 197 -8.42 -10.25 -2.24
C PHE A 197 -7.58 -10.59 -1.02
N MET A 198 -6.28 -10.70 -1.19
CA MET A 198 -5.32 -10.90 -0.10
C MET A 198 -4.88 -9.55 0.45
N GLU A 199 -5.62 -9.03 1.43
CA GLU A 199 -5.26 -7.77 2.09
C GLU A 199 -4.01 -7.96 2.96
N LEU A 200 -3.06 -7.03 2.85
CA LEU A 200 -1.84 -6.97 3.64
C LEU A 200 -1.88 -5.77 4.57
N PHE A 201 -1.29 -5.90 5.77
CA PHE A 201 -1.24 -4.83 6.78
C PHE A 201 -2.63 -4.29 7.14
N ASN A 202 -3.63 -5.16 7.24
CA ASN A 202 -5.03 -4.78 7.49
C ASN A 202 -5.26 -4.02 8.81
N SER A 203 -4.39 -4.20 9.80
CA SER A 203 -4.45 -3.53 11.11
C SER A 203 -3.52 -2.31 11.23
N TYR A 204 -2.73 -1.99 10.19
CA TYR A 204 -1.85 -0.83 10.16
C TYR A 204 -2.30 0.16 9.09
N ALA A 205 -2.39 1.45 9.44
CA ALA A 205 -2.84 2.50 8.53
C ALA A 205 -4.11 2.07 7.77
N GLU A 206 -5.17 1.75 8.50
CA GLU A 206 -6.42 1.18 7.98
C GLU A 206 -7.15 2.12 7.00
N ASN A 207 -6.79 3.41 6.97
CA ASN A 207 -7.28 4.41 6.02
C ASN A 207 -6.78 4.20 4.58
N ILE A 208 -5.81 3.29 4.37
CA ILE A 208 -5.38 2.82 3.07
C ILE A 208 -5.30 1.29 3.05
N VAL A 209 -5.88 0.69 2.02
CA VAL A 209 -5.91 -0.75 1.77
C VAL A 209 -4.85 -1.08 0.73
N ILE A 210 -4.05 -2.10 0.99
CA ILE A 210 -3.12 -2.67 0.02
C ILE A 210 -3.20 -4.19 0.04
N GLY A 211 -2.92 -4.83 -1.08
CA GLY A 211 -2.92 -6.28 -1.16
C GLY A 211 -2.81 -6.79 -2.58
N PHE A 212 -2.85 -8.11 -2.71
CA PHE A 212 -2.82 -8.80 -3.98
C PHE A 212 -4.19 -9.35 -4.35
N ALA A 213 -4.48 -9.30 -5.65
CA ALA A 213 -5.65 -9.93 -6.24
C ALA A 213 -5.31 -10.42 -7.66
N ARG A 214 -6.30 -10.93 -8.36
CA ARG A 214 -6.17 -11.28 -9.78
C ARG A 214 -7.26 -10.64 -10.61
N LEU A 215 -6.91 -10.32 -11.85
CA LEU A 215 -7.82 -9.92 -12.91
C LEU A 215 -7.49 -10.72 -14.17
N ASP A 216 -8.45 -11.50 -14.65
CA ASP A 216 -8.27 -12.40 -15.82
C ASP A 216 -7.08 -13.37 -15.56
N GLY A 217 -7.00 -13.89 -14.34
CA GLY A 217 -5.95 -14.80 -13.88
C GLY A 217 -4.60 -14.13 -13.58
N LYS A 218 -4.40 -12.86 -13.91
CA LYS A 218 -3.13 -12.15 -13.74
C LYS A 218 -3.06 -11.47 -12.39
N THR A 219 -1.95 -11.65 -11.69
CA THR A 219 -1.70 -10.92 -10.44
C THR A 219 -1.68 -9.42 -10.65
N ILE A 220 -2.35 -8.70 -9.76
CA ILE A 220 -2.31 -7.24 -9.63
C ILE A 220 -2.03 -6.86 -8.18
N GLY A 221 -1.34 -5.73 -8.00
CA GLY A 221 -1.23 -5.04 -6.72
C GLY A 221 -2.33 -3.99 -6.60
N VAL A 222 -3.12 -4.07 -5.55
CA VAL A 222 -4.21 -3.13 -5.26
C VAL A 222 -3.75 -2.11 -4.25
N VAL A 223 -4.02 -0.83 -4.51
CA VAL A 223 -3.86 0.29 -3.57
C VAL A 223 -5.16 1.08 -3.54
N ALA A 224 -5.78 1.22 -2.38
CA ALA A 224 -7.09 1.84 -2.30
C ALA A 224 -7.26 2.72 -1.05
N ASN A 225 -7.97 3.83 -1.16
CA ASN A 225 -8.39 4.59 0.02
C ASN A 225 -9.54 3.84 0.72
N GLN A 226 -9.56 3.87 2.07
CA GLN A 226 -10.64 3.30 2.86
C GLN A 226 -11.52 4.39 3.48
N PRO A 227 -12.65 4.77 2.85
CA PRO A 227 -13.50 5.85 3.34
C PRO A 227 -14.12 5.62 4.71
N LYS A 228 -14.13 4.37 5.17
CA LYS A 228 -14.62 3.95 6.47
C LYS A 228 -13.69 4.43 7.61
N VAL A 229 -12.42 4.64 7.32
CA VAL A 229 -11.40 5.07 8.27
C VAL A 229 -10.84 6.42 7.84
N LEU A 230 -10.88 7.42 8.72
CA LEU A 230 -10.42 8.79 8.45
C LEU A 230 -10.95 9.37 7.13
N ALA A 231 -12.14 8.93 6.69
CA ALA A 231 -12.76 9.30 5.40
C ALA A 231 -11.85 9.01 4.17
N GLY A 232 -10.87 8.12 4.27
CA GLY A 232 -9.89 7.83 3.23
C GLY A 232 -8.77 8.86 3.08
N CYS A 233 -8.60 9.79 4.03
CA CYS A 233 -7.50 10.74 4.02
C CYS A 233 -6.15 10.02 4.05
N LEU A 234 -5.14 10.60 3.37
CA LEU A 234 -3.76 10.14 3.46
C LEU A 234 -3.07 10.77 4.67
N ASP A 235 -2.52 9.95 5.54
CA ASP A 235 -1.64 10.36 6.63
C ASP A 235 -0.21 9.84 6.42
N ILE A 236 0.66 10.01 7.42
CA ILE A 236 2.05 9.57 7.38
C ILE A 236 2.13 8.07 7.14
N ASP A 237 1.40 7.29 7.93
CA ASP A 237 1.49 5.83 7.92
C ASP A 237 0.89 5.24 6.63
N ALA A 238 -0.23 5.76 6.16
CA ALA A 238 -0.82 5.40 4.87
C ALA A 238 0.14 5.67 3.70
N SER A 239 0.83 6.82 3.73
CA SER A 239 1.80 7.19 2.70
C SER A 239 3.02 6.25 2.69
N ILE A 240 3.50 5.83 3.86
CA ILE A 240 4.62 4.88 3.99
C ILE A 240 4.20 3.48 3.55
N LYS A 241 3.05 2.99 4.03
CA LYS A 241 2.49 1.68 3.70
C LYS A 241 2.33 1.52 2.18
N ALA A 242 1.62 2.45 1.55
CA ALA A 242 1.37 2.41 0.12
C ALA A 242 2.65 2.56 -0.70
N ALA A 243 3.53 3.51 -0.37
CA ALA A 243 4.77 3.73 -1.12
C ALA A 243 5.68 2.48 -1.13
N ARG A 244 5.81 1.78 -0.01
CA ARG A 244 6.59 0.54 0.06
C ARG A 244 5.96 -0.56 -0.81
N PHE A 245 4.66 -0.75 -0.73
CA PHE A 245 3.95 -1.77 -1.51
C PHE A 245 4.03 -1.51 -3.02
N ILE A 246 3.85 -0.26 -3.47
CA ILE A 246 4.00 0.12 -4.87
C ILE A 246 5.40 -0.23 -5.38
N ARG A 247 6.45 0.06 -4.61
CA ARG A 247 7.83 -0.28 -4.98
C ARG A 247 8.07 -1.78 -5.03
N THR A 248 7.45 -2.54 -4.14
CA THR A 248 7.50 -4.02 -4.17
C THR A 248 6.82 -4.54 -5.45
N CYS A 249 5.63 -4.03 -5.79
CA CYS A 249 4.95 -4.41 -7.03
C CYS A 249 5.79 -4.08 -8.28
N ASP A 250 6.39 -2.87 -8.32
CA ASP A 250 7.24 -2.47 -9.45
C ASP A 250 8.50 -3.34 -9.57
N ALA A 251 9.15 -3.65 -8.44
CA ALA A 251 10.34 -4.52 -8.42
C ALA A 251 10.05 -5.94 -8.97
N PHE A 252 8.82 -6.43 -8.79
CA PHE A 252 8.43 -7.79 -9.19
C PHE A 252 7.44 -7.82 -10.37
N ASN A 253 7.41 -6.79 -11.19
CA ASN A 253 6.62 -6.72 -12.43
C ASN A 253 5.10 -6.91 -12.23
N ILE A 254 4.57 -6.52 -11.08
CA ILE A 254 3.14 -6.64 -10.73
C ILE A 254 2.41 -5.35 -11.13
N PRO A 255 1.44 -5.40 -12.07
CA PRO A 255 0.62 -4.25 -12.42
C PRO A 255 -0.13 -3.68 -11.21
N LEU A 256 -0.31 -2.37 -11.16
CA LEU A 256 -0.99 -1.66 -10.09
C LEU A 256 -2.40 -1.24 -10.52
N VAL A 257 -3.37 -1.50 -9.64
CA VAL A 257 -4.74 -0.97 -9.73
C VAL A 257 -5.01 -0.13 -8.50
N THR A 258 -5.31 1.14 -8.72
CA THR A 258 -5.62 2.11 -7.65
C THR A 258 -7.11 2.39 -7.63
N PHE A 259 -7.74 2.24 -6.46
CA PHE A 259 -9.12 2.69 -6.22
C PHE A 259 -9.08 3.96 -5.39
N GLU A 260 -9.59 5.03 -5.96
CA GLU A 260 -9.44 6.36 -5.37
C GLU A 260 -10.76 6.91 -4.83
N ASP A 261 -10.80 7.18 -3.53
CA ASP A 261 -11.80 8.01 -2.86
C ASP A 261 -11.09 8.77 -1.74
N VAL A 262 -10.43 9.88 -2.10
CA VAL A 262 -9.56 10.63 -1.21
C VAL A 262 -9.96 12.10 -1.10
N PRO A 263 -10.32 12.59 0.10
CA PRO A 263 -10.66 14.00 0.30
C PRO A 263 -9.43 14.91 0.46
N GLY A 264 -8.24 14.33 0.69
CA GLY A 264 -7.01 15.08 0.90
C GLY A 264 -6.00 14.36 1.80
N PHE A 265 -4.90 15.05 2.11
CA PHE A 265 -4.01 14.65 3.20
C PHE A 265 -4.64 15.05 4.53
N LEU A 266 -4.42 14.23 5.57
CA LEU A 266 -4.96 14.48 6.91
C LEU A 266 -4.30 15.73 7.51
N PRO A 267 -5.08 16.79 7.84
CA PRO A 267 -4.51 17.99 8.44
C PRO A 267 -4.24 17.78 9.93
N GLY A 268 -3.36 18.58 10.51
CA GLY A 268 -3.15 18.67 11.95
C GLY A 268 -1.70 18.72 12.37
N VAL A 269 -1.47 19.24 13.57
CA VAL A 269 -0.14 19.48 14.13
C VAL A 269 0.70 18.20 14.18
N VAL A 270 0.10 17.08 14.55
CA VAL A 270 0.80 15.77 14.63
C VAL A 270 1.31 15.35 13.25
N GLN A 271 0.52 15.54 12.20
CA GLN A 271 0.89 15.20 10.84
C GLN A 271 1.98 16.15 10.31
N GLU A 272 1.81 17.46 10.50
CA GLU A 272 2.78 18.45 10.05
C GLU A 272 4.15 18.27 10.73
N TRP A 273 4.17 18.15 12.06
CA TRP A 273 5.40 17.94 12.83
C TRP A 273 6.00 16.55 12.61
N GLY A 274 5.18 15.54 12.38
CA GLY A 274 5.60 14.18 12.05
C GLY A 274 6.21 14.07 10.64
N GLY A 275 6.04 15.10 9.80
CA GLY A 275 6.64 15.18 8.46
C GLY A 275 5.77 14.63 7.34
N ILE A 276 4.44 14.86 7.38
CA ILE A 276 3.50 14.46 6.32
C ILE A 276 3.97 14.89 4.93
N ILE A 277 4.60 16.06 4.78
CA ILE A 277 5.13 16.53 3.50
C ILE A 277 6.19 15.56 2.97
N ARG A 278 7.14 15.14 3.80
CA ARG A 278 8.19 14.20 3.42
C ARG A 278 7.61 12.81 3.12
N HIS A 279 6.70 12.33 3.97
CA HIS A 279 6.11 11.00 3.81
C HIS A 279 5.11 10.93 2.66
N GLY A 280 4.29 11.97 2.43
CA GLY A 280 3.46 12.11 1.25
C GLY A 280 4.27 12.16 -0.06
N ALA A 281 5.44 12.79 -0.03
CA ALA A 281 6.37 12.81 -1.17
C ALA A 281 6.91 11.40 -1.51
N LYS A 282 6.99 10.45 -0.55
CA LYS A 282 7.34 9.05 -0.84
C LYS A 282 6.31 8.38 -1.74
N LEU A 283 5.03 8.63 -1.48
CA LEU A 283 3.95 8.04 -2.26
C LEU A 283 3.95 8.56 -3.71
N LEU A 284 4.09 9.89 -3.87
CA LEU A 284 4.29 10.51 -5.18
C LEU A 284 5.49 9.92 -5.92
N PHE A 285 6.61 9.79 -5.21
CA PHE A 285 7.84 9.24 -5.78
C PHE A 285 7.66 7.79 -6.25
N ALA A 286 7.01 6.95 -5.42
CA ALA A 286 6.81 5.55 -5.73
C ALA A 286 5.96 5.37 -7.00
N TYR A 287 4.85 6.10 -7.14
CA TYR A 287 4.04 6.04 -8.36
C TYR A 287 4.73 6.62 -9.59
N ALA A 288 5.46 7.73 -9.43
CA ALA A 288 6.17 8.36 -10.55
C ALA A 288 7.37 7.52 -11.03
N GLU A 289 8.01 6.75 -10.13
CA GLU A 289 9.14 5.89 -10.48
C GLU A 289 8.69 4.52 -11.04
N ALA A 290 7.50 4.05 -10.67
CA ALA A 290 6.99 2.74 -11.08
C ALA A 290 6.81 2.64 -12.60
N THR A 291 7.37 1.57 -13.17
CA THR A 291 7.40 1.27 -14.62
C THR A 291 6.34 0.24 -15.04
N VAL A 292 5.76 -0.47 -14.09
CA VAL A 292 4.66 -1.42 -14.35
C VAL A 292 3.39 -0.72 -14.85
N PRO A 293 2.46 -1.44 -15.50
CA PRO A 293 1.14 -0.90 -15.80
C PRO A 293 0.46 -0.32 -14.57
N LYS A 294 -0.05 0.92 -14.68
CA LYS A 294 -0.75 1.65 -13.63
C LYS A 294 -2.15 2.02 -14.11
N MET A 295 -3.16 1.54 -13.42
CA MET A 295 -4.57 1.82 -13.71
C MET A 295 -5.23 2.44 -12.48
N THR A 296 -6.07 3.45 -12.68
CA THR A 296 -6.75 4.14 -11.59
C THR A 296 -8.25 4.22 -11.87
N LEU A 297 -9.04 3.83 -10.89
CA LEU A 297 -10.49 3.99 -10.87
C LEU A 297 -10.87 4.97 -9.76
N VAL A 298 -11.37 6.13 -10.14
CA VAL A 298 -11.92 7.11 -9.19
C VAL A 298 -13.38 6.76 -8.92
N THR A 299 -13.66 6.31 -7.72
CA THR A 299 -15.01 5.87 -7.32
C THR A 299 -15.87 7.02 -6.83
N ARG A 300 -15.27 8.01 -6.14
CA ARG A 300 -16.03 9.14 -5.60
C ARG A 300 -15.19 10.43 -5.52
N LYS A 301 -14.34 10.61 -4.51
CA LYS A 301 -13.58 11.85 -4.29
C LYS A 301 -12.14 11.72 -4.77
N ALA A 302 -11.65 12.74 -5.45
CA ALA A 302 -10.25 12.87 -5.84
C ALA A 302 -9.81 14.32 -5.68
N TYR A 303 -9.41 14.72 -4.46
CA TYR A 303 -9.20 16.12 -4.13
C TYR A 303 -7.73 16.48 -3.86
N GLY A 304 -7.34 17.61 -4.44
CA GLY A 304 -6.11 18.32 -4.12
C GLY A 304 -4.83 17.54 -4.39
N GLY A 305 -3.84 17.70 -3.50
CA GLY A 305 -2.56 17.00 -3.61
C GLY A 305 -2.66 15.49 -3.43
N ALA A 306 -3.69 15.00 -2.74
CA ALA A 306 -3.89 13.57 -2.54
C ALA A 306 -4.35 12.88 -3.84
N TYR A 307 -5.19 13.52 -4.67
CA TYR A 307 -5.46 13.07 -6.05
C TYR A 307 -4.16 12.85 -6.83
N LEU A 308 -3.22 13.79 -6.74
CA LEU A 308 -1.93 13.63 -7.42
C LEU A 308 -1.14 12.44 -6.85
N ALA A 309 -1.22 12.19 -5.54
CA ALA A 309 -0.48 11.12 -4.88
C ALA A 309 -1.06 9.72 -5.15
N MET A 310 -2.29 9.60 -5.65
CA MET A 310 -3.00 8.34 -5.87
C MET A 310 -3.00 7.92 -7.34
N SER A 311 -1.84 7.96 -8.00
CA SER A 311 -1.68 7.44 -9.38
C SER A 311 -2.51 8.17 -10.44
N CYS A 312 -2.47 9.50 -10.44
CA CYS A 312 -3.18 10.28 -11.45
C CYS A 312 -2.50 10.26 -12.83
N LYS A 313 -3.24 10.66 -13.87
CA LYS A 313 -2.74 10.77 -15.25
C LYS A 313 -1.49 11.65 -15.36
N HIS A 314 -1.39 12.70 -14.54
CA HIS A 314 -0.25 13.63 -14.54
C HIS A 314 1.06 13.02 -14.02
N LEU A 315 0.97 11.91 -13.23
CA LEU A 315 2.10 11.11 -12.77
C LEU A 315 2.31 9.85 -13.60
N GLN A 316 1.95 9.91 -14.89
CA GLN A 316 2.16 8.83 -15.86
C GLN A 316 1.41 7.53 -15.53
N SER A 317 0.22 7.63 -14.91
CA SER A 317 -0.71 6.50 -14.89
C SER A 317 -1.20 6.21 -16.32
N ASP A 318 -1.25 4.94 -16.69
CA ASP A 318 -1.52 4.52 -18.07
C ASP A 318 -2.99 4.62 -18.43
N TYR A 319 -3.88 4.25 -17.50
CA TYR A 319 -5.33 4.24 -17.70
C TYR A 319 -6.07 4.74 -16.48
N ASN A 320 -6.74 5.89 -16.63
CA ASN A 320 -7.49 6.54 -15.54
C ASN A 320 -8.95 6.66 -15.93
N ILE A 321 -9.82 6.05 -15.14
CA ILE A 321 -11.27 6.08 -15.33
C ILE A 321 -11.96 6.55 -14.07
N ALA A 322 -13.18 7.02 -14.22
CA ALA A 322 -13.99 7.46 -13.09
C ALA A 322 -15.44 7.00 -13.26
N TRP A 323 -16.14 6.85 -12.15
CA TRP A 323 -17.58 6.71 -12.15
C TRP A 323 -18.27 8.07 -12.37
N PRO A 324 -19.51 8.11 -12.85
CA PRO A 324 -20.23 9.37 -13.10
C PRO A 324 -20.44 10.21 -11.82
N THR A 325 -20.47 9.54 -10.67
CA THR A 325 -20.60 10.17 -9.33
C THR A 325 -19.29 10.70 -8.76
N ALA A 326 -18.16 10.52 -9.47
CA ALA A 326 -16.87 10.98 -9.00
C ALA A 326 -16.76 12.51 -9.04
N GLU A 327 -15.99 13.06 -8.11
CA GLU A 327 -15.68 14.48 -8.03
C GLU A 327 -14.15 14.67 -8.05
N LEU A 328 -13.63 15.33 -9.11
CA LEU A 328 -12.20 15.65 -9.23
C LEU A 328 -12.01 17.17 -9.10
N ALA A 329 -11.37 17.64 -8.03
CA ALA A 329 -11.24 19.07 -7.76
C ALA A 329 -9.99 19.40 -6.92
N VAL A 330 -9.64 20.68 -6.87
CA VAL A 330 -8.57 21.17 -5.98
C VAL A 330 -8.92 20.97 -4.51
N MET A 331 -10.20 21.07 -4.17
CA MET A 331 -10.76 20.80 -2.83
C MET A 331 -12.27 20.60 -2.95
N GLY A 332 -12.90 20.07 -1.90
CA GLY A 332 -14.36 19.93 -1.86
C GLY A 332 -15.07 21.27 -2.08
N ALA A 333 -16.20 21.24 -2.79
CA ALA A 333 -16.90 22.44 -3.24
C ALA A 333 -17.28 23.41 -2.11
N GLU A 334 -17.70 22.89 -0.95
CA GLU A 334 -18.02 23.73 0.21
C GLU A 334 -16.82 24.55 0.70
N GLY A 335 -15.63 23.93 0.78
CA GLY A 335 -14.39 24.60 1.14
C GLY A 335 -13.99 25.65 0.12
N ALA A 336 -14.07 25.32 -1.17
CA ALA A 336 -13.73 26.21 -2.27
C ALA A 336 -14.63 27.46 -2.28
N VAL A 337 -15.94 27.27 -2.17
CA VAL A 337 -16.93 28.36 -2.16
C VAL A 337 -16.72 29.29 -0.97
N ASN A 338 -16.46 28.75 0.22
CA ASN A 338 -16.16 29.57 1.41
C ASN A 338 -14.92 30.43 1.27
N ILE A 339 -13.97 30.05 0.42
CA ILE A 339 -12.76 30.83 0.13
C ILE A 339 -13.04 31.82 -1.00
N ILE A 340 -13.52 31.36 -2.15
CA ILE A 340 -13.64 32.14 -3.38
C ILE A 340 -14.77 33.18 -3.25
N HIS A 341 -15.92 32.76 -2.72
CA HIS A 341 -17.13 33.57 -2.62
C HIS A 341 -17.39 34.14 -1.23
N ARG A 342 -16.36 34.18 -0.36
CA ARG A 342 -16.49 34.68 1.03
C ARG A 342 -17.16 36.04 1.13
N ARG A 343 -16.83 36.96 0.23
CA ARG A 343 -17.38 38.35 0.23
C ARG A 343 -18.82 38.36 -0.23
N GLU A 344 -19.18 37.57 -1.21
CA GLU A 344 -20.51 37.46 -1.77
C GLU A 344 -21.50 36.88 -0.73
N ILE A 345 -21.09 35.77 -0.08
CA ILE A 345 -21.87 35.16 0.99
C ILE A 345 -22.03 36.13 2.18
N ALA A 346 -20.97 36.85 2.53
CA ALA A 346 -21.04 37.83 3.62
C ALA A 346 -21.96 39.05 3.30
N ALA A 347 -22.11 39.40 2.03
CA ALA A 347 -22.97 40.51 1.56
C ALA A 347 -24.43 40.13 1.36
N ALA A 348 -24.76 38.84 1.35
CA ALA A 348 -26.13 38.36 1.26
C ALA A 348 -26.93 38.67 2.56
N ASP A 349 -28.22 38.85 2.42
CA ASP A 349 -29.15 39.00 3.58
C ASP A 349 -29.05 37.78 4.50
N ASP A 350 -29.11 37.97 5.80
CA ASP A 350 -28.86 36.90 6.79
C ASP A 350 -29.78 35.67 6.60
N ASP A 351 -31.00 35.87 6.15
CA ASP A 351 -32.00 34.85 5.83
C ASP A 351 -31.68 34.08 4.51
N LYS A 352 -30.85 34.63 3.64
CA LYS A 352 -30.48 34.06 2.33
C LYS A 352 -29.06 33.54 2.24
N LYS A 353 -28.23 33.76 3.25
CA LYS A 353 -26.82 33.37 3.23
C LYS A 353 -26.61 31.87 2.93
N GLU A 354 -27.39 31.01 3.56
CA GLU A 354 -27.29 29.58 3.37
C GLU A 354 -27.79 29.13 1.99
N GLU A 355 -28.88 29.74 1.49
CA GLU A 355 -29.38 29.47 0.13
C GLU A 355 -28.35 29.90 -0.94
N THR A 356 -27.76 31.08 -0.79
CA THR A 356 -26.70 31.60 -1.67
C THR A 356 -25.48 30.67 -1.63
N ARG A 357 -25.09 30.22 -0.43
CA ARG A 357 -23.97 29.30 -0.27
C ARG A 357 -24.20 27.96 -1.00
N LEU A 358 -25.39 27.37 -0.83
CA LEU A 358 -25.75 26.10 -1.47
C LEU A 358 -25.81 26.24 -3.00
N GLN A 359 -26.35 27.35 -3.52
CA GLN A 359 -26.35 27.61 -4.96
C GLN A 359 -24.92 27.69 -5.52
N LEU A 360 -24.03 28.44 -4.85
CA LEU A 360 -22.62 28.57 -5.28
C LEU A 360 -21.87 27.24 -5.20
N VAL A 361 -22.18 26.38 -4.22
CA VAL A 361 -21.62 25.04 -4.11
C VAL A 361 -22.03 24.18 -5.30
N GLU A 362 -23.30 24.21 -5.70
CA GLU A 362 -23.79 23.46 -6.86
C GLU A 362 -23.18 23.97 -8.18
N GLU A 363 -23.10 25.29 -8.35
CA GLU A 363 -22.42 25.89 -9.49
C GLU A 363 -20.94 25.52 -9.56
N TYR A 364 -20.25 25.49 -8.40
CA TYR A 364 -18.84 25.08 -8.35
C TYR A 364 -18.67 23.59 -8.71
N LYS A 365 -19.54 22.72 -8.18
CA LYS A 365 -19.50 21.28 -8.49
C LYS A 365 -19.68 21.03 -9.99
N SER A 366 -20.72 21.59 -10.59
CA SER A 366 -21.00 21.40 -12.00
C SER A 366 -19.92 21.94 -12.92
N LYS A 367 -19.21 22.99 -12.48
CA LYS A 367 -18.19 23.65 -13.29
C LYS A 367 -16.80 23.01 -13.15
N PHE A 368 -16.44 22.52 -11.97
CA PHE A 368 -15.08 22.10 -11.65
C PHE A 368 -14.95 20.70 -11.06
N GLY A 369 -16.00 20.15 -10.45
CA GLY A 369 -15.95 18.84 -9.78
C GLY A 369 -16.39 17.68 -10.65
N ASP A 370 -17.12 17.94 -11.71
CA ASP A 370 -17.68 16.95 -12.62
C ASP A 370 -16.57 16.15 -13.34
N PRO A 371 -16.59 14.78 -13.31
CA PRO A 371 -15.59 13.95 -13.97
C PRO A 371 -15.54 14.15 -15.47
N TYR A 372 -16.64 14.57 -16.11
CA TYR A 372 -16.65 14.91 -17.55
C TYR A 372 -15.82 16.14 -17.88
N VAL A 373 -15.59 17.05 -16.93
CA VAL A 373 -14.65 18.16 -17.10
C VAL A 373 -13.23 17.64 -17.17
N ALA A 374 -12.85 16.70 -16.29
CA ALA A 374 -11.56 16.05 -16.30
C ALA A 374 -11.34 15.23 -17.58
N ALA A 375 -12.33 14.48 -18.03
CA ALA A 375 -12.29 13.70 -19.28
C ALA A 375 -12.10 14.61 -20.50
N ARG A 376 -12.81 15.72 -20.57
CA ARG A 376 -12.70 16.71 -21.65
C ARG A 376 -11.31 17.31 -21.79
N ASN A 377 -10.57 17.41 -20.67
CA ASN A 377 -9.20 17.88 -20.63
C ASN A 377 -8.14 16.76 -20.84
N GLY A 378 -8.57 15.51 -21.03
CA GLY A 378 -7.70 14.36 -21.22
C GLY A 378 -7.03 13.88 -19.91
N TRP A 379 -7.58 14.23 -18.75
CA TRP A 379 -7.09 13.79 -17.43
C TRP A 379 -7.72 12.49 -16.97
N LEU A 380 -8.83 12.09 -17.59
CA LEU A 380 -9.42 10.77 -17.54
C LEU A 380 -9.51 10.22 -18.97
N ASP A 381 -9.34 8.91 -19.10
CA ASP A 381 -9.46 8.20 -20.37
C ASP A 381 -10.93 7.88 -20.68
N ASP A 382 -11.75 7.66 -19.64
CA ASP A 382 -13.18 7.42 -19.79
C ASP A 382 -13.94 7.72 -18.47
N VAL A 383 -15.27 7.93 -18.60
CA VAL A 383 -16.22 7.94 -17.50
C VAL A 383 -17.16 6.75 -17.76
N ILE A 384 -17.18 5.80 -16.84
CA ILE A 384 -17.82 4.50 -17.03
C ILE A 384 -18.89 4.23 -15.96
N GLU A 385 -19.89 3.45 -16.30
CA GLU A 385 -20.84 2.96 -15.30
C GLU A 385 -20.13 2.03 -14.31
N PRO A 386 -20.47 2.08 -13.01
CA PRO A 386 -19.83 1.26 -11.98
C PRO A 386 -19.76 -0.23 -12.32
N GLU A 387 -20.85 -0.77 -12.87
CA GLU A 387 -20.97 -2.18 -13.25
C GLU A 387 -19.98 -2.64 -14.33
N GLU A 388 -19.43 -1.73 -15.13
CA GLU A 388 -18.44 -2.04 -16.19
C GLU A 388 -17.00 -2.10 -15.67
N SER A 389 -16.74 -1.77 -14.40
CA SER A 389 -15.40 -1.55 -13.86
C SER A 389 -14.46 -2.73 -14.10
N ARG A 390 -14.89 -3.96 -13.79
CA ARG A 390 -14.11 -5.19 -14.02
C ARG A 390 -13.70 -5.33 -15.49
N MET A 391 -14.66 -5.30 -16.39
CA MET A 391 -14.42 -5.46 -17.82
C MET A 391 -13.44 -4.41 -18.36
N ARG A 392 -13.58 -3.16 -17.93
CA ARG A 392 -12.72 -2.05 -18.38
C ARG A 392 -11.29 -2.20 -17.89
N LEU A 393 -11.11 -2.57 -16.61
CA LEU A 393 -9.78 -2.82 -16.04
C LEU A 393 -9.09 -4.02 -16.68
N ILE A 394 -9.81 -5.12 -16.94
CA ILE A 394 -9.25 -6.30 -17.63
C ILE A 394 -8.82 -5.94 -19.06
N ARG A 395 -9.63 -5.20 -19.81
CA ARG A 395 -9.27 -4.74 -21.16
C ARG A 395 -8.01 -3.87 -21.14
N ALA A 396 -7.93 -2.92 -20.22
CA ALA A 396 -6.75 -2.10 -20.05
C ALA A 396 -5.51 -2.94 -19.70
N LEU A 397 -5.64 -3.88 -18.75
CA LEU A 397 -4.56 -4.78 -18.35
C LEU A 397 -4.05 -5.64 -19.51
N ARG A 398 -4.96 -6.12 -20.37
CA ARG A 398 -4.57 -6.88 -21.59
C ARG A 398 -3.78 -6.02 -22.56
N ILE A 399 -4.22 -4.78 -22.82
CA ILE A 399 -3.53 -3.82 -23.71
C ILE A 399 -2.16 -3.47 -23.14
N LEU A 400 -2.08 -3.17 -21.83
CA LEU A 400 -0.87 -2.74 -21.15
C LEU A 400 0.12 -3.90 -20.84
N SER A 401 -0.25 -5.14 -21.10
CA SER A 401 0.62 -6.31 -20.86
C SER A 401 1.95 -6.25 -21.62
N SER A 402 1.99 -5.53 -22.74
CA SER A 402 3.20 -5.31 -23.52
C SER A 402 3.98 -4.05 -23.15
N LYS A 403 3.52 -3.29 -22.16
CA LYS A 403 4.22 -2.07 -21.70
C LYS A 403 5.67 -2.40 -21.36
N ARG A 404 6.57 -1.58 -21.87
CA ARG A 404 8.01 -1.61 -21.54
C ARG A 404 8.45 -0.19 -21.32
N GLU A 405 8.64 0.17 -20.08
CA GLU A 405 9.09 1.49 -19.66
C GLU A 405 10.39 1.35 -18.87
N TRP A 406 11.30 2.28 -19.03
CA TRP A 406 12.58 2.28 -18.36
C TRP A 406 12.77 3.62 -17.66
N SER A 407 13.08 3.59 -16.40
CA SER A 407 13.52 4.79 -15.70
C SER A 407 14.83 5.31 -16.31
N PRO A 408 15.03 6.64 -16.36
CA PRO A 408 16.32 7.20 -16.80
C PRO A 408 17.48 6.57 -16.03
N PRO A 409 18.65 6.30 -16.69
CA PRO A 409 19.80 5.70 -16.04
C PRO A 409 20.22 6.49 -14.79
N LYS A 410 20.26 5.83 -13.66
CA LYS A 410 20.69 6.38 -12.36
C LYS A 410 21.23 5.25 -11.49
N LYS A 411 22.08 5.56 -10.51
CA LYS A 411 22.55 4.53 -9.56
C LYS A 411 21.40 3.91 -8.77
N HIS A 412 20.52 4.73 -8.28
CA HIS A 412 19.25 4.40 -7.60
C HIS A 412 18.38 5.66 -7.53
N GLY A 413 17.09 5.50 -7.21
CA GLY A 413 16.23 6.63 -6.85
C GLY A 413 16.65 7.22 -5.51
N ASN A 414 16.52 8.54 -5.34
CA ASN A 414 16.72 9.22 -4.05
C ASN A 414 15.36 9.58 -3.46
N ILE A 415 14.65 8.54 -3.04
CA ILE A 415 13.34 8.70 -2.38
C ILE A 415 13.52 9.46 -1.06
N PRO A 416 12.64 10.39 -0.70
CA PRO A 416 12.69 11.08 0.59
C PRO A 416 12.37 10.10 1.74
N LEU A 417 13.39 9.59 2.42
CA LEU A 417 13.30 8.56 3.47
C LEU A 417 12.84 9.15 4.82
#